data_ec387ea41e303cc2e8f18ed7d1afbb91
#
_entry.id   ec387ea41e303cc2e8f18ed7d1afbb91
#
_cell.length_a   1.000
_cell.length_b   1.000
_cell.length_c   1.000
_cell.angle_alpha   90.00
_cell.angle_beta   90.00
_cell.angle_gamma   90.00
#
_symmetry.space_group_name_H-M   'P 1'
#
loop_
_entity.id
_entity.type
_entity.pdbx_description
1 polymer ?
#
loop_
_entity_poly.entity_id
_entity_poly.type
_entity_poly.pdbx_seq_one_letter_code
_entity_poly.pdbx_strand_id
1 'polypeptide(L)' 'MITSRDNERLKLVRKLQDRSWRDKLGLLVAEGEDLVEAAAAAGLEPVELLVAGETVSTELLADVSSLAHPPRVIGV' A
#
# COMPACT_ATOMS: atom_id res chain seq x y z
N MET A 1 -8.53 13.18 1.85
CA MET A 1 -7.40 12.64 1.06
C MET A 1 -6.09 12.88 1.80
N ILE A 2 -5.19 11.87 1.78
CA ILE A 2 -3.86 11.98 2.40
C ILE A 2 -2.97 12.83 1.50
N THR A 3 -2.42 13.91 2.05
CA THR A 3 -1.54 14.82 1.31
C THR A 3 -0.19 15.04 2.01
N SER A 4 0.04 14.40 3.16
CA SER A 4 1.29 14.53 3.91
C SER A 4 2.10 13.23 3.82
N ARG A 5 3.40 13.36 3.55
CA ARG A 5 4.34 12.23 3.53
C ARG A 5 4.48 11.56 4.89
N ASP A 6 4.19 12.28 5.96
CA ASP A 6 4.35 11.81 7.32
C ASP A 6 3.10 11.12 7.87
N ASN A 7 2.08 10.90 7.02
CA ASN A 7 0.88 10.18 7.44
C ASN A 7 1.24 8.74 7.85
N GLU A 8 0.62 8.26 8.93
CA GLU A 8 0.90 6.93 9.48
C GLU A 8 0.67 5.80 8.49
N ARG A 9 -0.34 5.92 7.62
CA ARG A 9 -0.63 4.91 6.60
C ARG A 9 0.51 4.79 5.59
N LEU A 10 1.09 5.92 5.17
CA LEU A 10 2.22 5.93 4.25
C LEU A 10 3.48 5.40 4.93
N LYS A 11 3.68 5.73 6.21
CA LYS A 11 4.79 5.17 6.98
C LYS A 11 4.70 3.66 7.08
N LEU A 12 3.49 3.13 7.27
CA LEU A 12 3.27 1.69 7.32
C LEU A 12 3.66 1.03 5.99
N VAL A 13 3.25 1.60 4.86
CA VAL A 13 3.61 1.06 3.54
C VAL A 13 5.13 1.07 3.37
N ARG A 14 5.82 2.15 3.75
CA ARG A 14 7.28 2.21 3.67
C ARG A 14 7.95 1.14 4.50
N LYS A 15 7.49 0.90 5.72
CA LYS A 15 8.00 -0.17 6.59
C LYS A 15 7.82 -1.54 5.94
N LEU A 16 6.67 -1.77 5.34
CA LEU A 16 6.33 -3.06 4.75
C LEU A 16 7.08 -3.34 3.43
N GLN A 17 7.83 -2.39 2.90
CA GLN A 17 8.76 -2.66 1.81
C GLN A 17 9.97 -3.47 2.30
N ASP A 18 10.22 -3.48 3.60
CA ASP A 18 11.27 -4.28 4.23
C ASP A 18 10.67 -5.59 4.73
N ARG A 19 11.28 -6.70 4.32
CA ARG A 19 10.82 -8.04 4.70
C ARG A 19 10.78 -8.26 6.21
N SER A 20 11.75 -7.73 6.94
CA SER A 20 11.80 -7.92 8.40
C SER A 20 10.59 -7.29 9.08
N TRP A 21 10.13 -6.14 8.57
CA TRP A 21 8.92 -5.51 9.09
C TRP A 21 7.66 -6.30 8.73
N ARG A 22 7.60 -6.87 7.50
CA ARG A 22 6.47 -7.73 7.10
C ARG A 22 6.34 -8.92 8.02
N ASP A 23 7.45 -9.60 8.31
CA ASP A 23 7.47 -10.75 9.19
C ASP A 23 7.09 -10.38 10.62
N LYS A 24 7.61 -9.25 11.11
CA LYS A 24 7.38 -8.78 12.47
C LYS A 24 5.93 -8.39 12.72
N LEU A 25 5.30 -7.73 11.76
CA LEU A 25 3.92 -7.26 11.90
C LEU A 25 2.90 -8.27 11.39
N GLY A 26 3.32 -9.29 10.67
CA GLY A 26 2.41 -10.26 10.07
C GLY A 26 1.54 -9.67 8.96
N LEU A 27 2.05 -8.66 8.26
CA LEU A 27 1.33 -7.96 7.21
C LEU A 27 2.07 -8.09 5.88
N LEU A 28 1.33 -7.91 4.79
CA LEU A 28 1.89 -7.87 3.44
C LEU A 28 1.37 -6.65 2.70
N VAL A 29 2.03 -6.29 1.61
CA VAL A 29 1.64 -5.20 0.75
C VAL A 29 1.27 -5.73 -0.63
N ALA A 30 0.08 -5.39 -1.10
CA ALA A 30 -0.36 -5.70 -2.46
C ALA A 30 -0.34 -4.42 -3.28
N GLU A 31 0.62 -4.28 -4.17
CA GLU A 31 0.78 -3.09 -5.01
C GLU A 31 0.17 -3.37 -6.38
N GLY A 32 -0.88 -2.61 -6.72
CA GLY A 32 -1.58 -2.74 -7.99
C GLY A 32 -2.92 -3.44 -7.86
N GLU A 33 -3.80 -3.18 -8.83
CA GLU A 33 -5.16 -3.70 -8.82
C GLU A 33 -5.21 -5.23 -8.84
N ASP A 34 -4.37 -5.86 -9.64
CA ASP A 34 -4.36 -7.31 -9.78
C ASP A 34 -4.02 -8.02 -8.48
N LEU A 35 -3.02 -7.52 -7.75
CA LEU A 35 -2.63 -8.11 -6.47
C LEU A 35 -3.66 -7.85 -5.38
N VAL A 36 -4.29 -6.67 -5.39
CA VAL A 36 -5.35 -6.36 -4.44
C VAL A 36 -6.55 -7.26 -4.69
N GLU A 37 -6.94 -7.47 -5.94
CA GLU A 37 -8.04 -8.37 -6.28
C GLU A 37 -7.72 -9.82 -5.93
N ALA A 38 -6.50 -10.27 -6.18
CA ALA A 38 -6.08 -11.62 -5.83
C ALA A 38 -6.13 -11.85 -4.32
N ALA A 39 -5.71 -10.87 -3.52
CA ALA A 39 -5.79 -10.96 -2.07
C ALA A 39 -7.24 -11.03 -1.59
N ALA A 40 -8.12 -10.23 -2.17
CA ALA A 40 -9.54 -10.26 -1.85
C ALA A 40 -10.17 -11.61 -2.20
N ALA A 41 -9.82 -12.16 -3.37
CA ALA A 41 -10.32 -13.47 -3.79
C ALA A 41 -9.83 -14.60 -2.88
N ALA A 42 -8.67 -14.42 -2.24
CA ALA A 42 -8.13 -15.37 -1.27
C ALA A 42 -8.75 -15.21 0.13
N GLY A 43 -9.71 -14.30 0.31
CA GLY A 43 -10.37 -14.09 1.58
C GLY A 43 -9.64 -13.17 2.55
N LEU A 44 -8.62 -12.47 2.09
CA LEU A 44 -7.88 -11.53 2.92
C LEU A 44 -8.58 -10.18 2.95
N GLU A 45 -8.72 -9.62 4.15
CA GLU A 45 -9.29 -8.29 4.32
C GLU A 45 -8.19 -7.26 4.46
N PRO A 46 -8.29 -6.11 3.75
CA PRO A 46 -7.25 -5.08 3.86
C PRO A 46 -7.34 -4.36 5.21
N VAL A 47 -6.19 -4.17 5.84
CA VAL A 47 -6.06 -3.27 7.00
C VAL A 47 -6.14 -1.84 6.51
N GLU A 48 -5.49 -1.56 5.38
CA GLU A 48 -5.52 -0.26 4.72
C GLU A 48 -5.66 -0.46 3.21
N LEU A 49 -6.41 0.43 2.56
CA LEU A 49 -6.52 0.47 1.11
C LEU A 49 -6.28 1.90 0.66
N LEU A 50 -5.21 2.10 -0.11
CA LEU A 50 -4.81 3.43 -0.58
C LEU A 50 -5.03 3.51 -2.08
N VAL A 51 -5.89 4.43 -2.50
CA VAL A 51 -6.27 4.60 -3.91
C VAL A 51 -5.82 5.99 -4.38
N ALA A 52 -5.02 6.02 -5.45
CA ALA A 52 -4.51 7.26 -6.01
C ALA A 52 -5.64 8.19 -6.44
N GLY A 53 -5.59 9.43 -5.99
CA GLY A 53 -6.61 10.42 -6.29
C GLY A 53 -7.88 10.33 -5.46
N GLU A 54 -8.01 9.31 -4.60
CA GLU A 54 -9.18 9.16 -3.72
C GLU A 54 -8.77 9.19 -2.25
N THR A 55 -7.93 8.24 -1.82
CA THR A 55 -7.46 8.16 -0.43
C THR A 55 -6.19 8.94 -0.21
N VAL A 56 -5.31 8.96 -1.22
CA VAL A 56 -3.98 9.55 -1.14
C VAL A 56 -3.66 10.22 -2.48
N SER A 57 -2.81 11.26 -2.47
CA SER A 57 -2.38 11.88 -3.71
C SER A 57 -1.55 10.89 -4.55
N THR A 58 -1.64 11.02 -5.87
CA THR A 58 -0.91 10.15 -6.80
C THR A 58 0.59 10.19 -6.56
N GLU A 59 1.14 11.38 -6.29
CA GLU A 59 2.56 11.57 -6.07
C GLU A 59 3.04 10.85 -4.79
N LEU A 60 2.26 10.90 -3.73
CA LEU A 60 2.62 10.23 -2.49
C LEU A 60 2.54 8.72 -2.62
N LEU A 61 1.56 8.21 -3.35
CA LEU A 61 1.46 6.78 -3.59
C LEU A 61 2.66 6.28 -4.41
N ALA A 62 3.07 7.04 -5.41
CA ALA A 62 4.26 6.75 -6.20
C ALA A 62 5.52 6.72 -5.33
N ASP A 63 5.62 7.65 -4.38
CA ASP A 63 6.78 7.77 -3.49
C ASP A 63 6.97 6.54 -2.61
N VAL A 64 5.89 5.91 -2.15
CA VAL A 64 5.97 4.75 -1.26
C VAL A 64 5.97 3.41 -2.00
N SER A 65 5.68 3.42 -3.30
CA SER A 65 5.63 2.20 -4.10
C SER A 65 7.03 1.69 -4.42
N SER A 66 7.17 0.36 -4.49
CA SER A 66 8.41 -0.28 -4.93
C SER A 66 8.42 -0.51 -6.44
N LEU A 67 7.33 -0.23 -7.15
CA LEU A 67 7.20 -0.49 -8.57
C LEU A 67 7.81 0.64 -9.42
N ALA A 68 8.35 0.28 -10.57
CA ALA A 68 8.88 1.25 -11.54
C ALA A 68 7.78 2.17 -12.07
N HIS A 69 6.58 1.61 -12.24
CA HIS A 69 5.40 2.37 -12.63
C HIS A 69 4.46 2.45 -11.42
N PRO A 70 4.09 3.66 -10.96
CA PRO A 70 3.25 3.81 -9.78
C PRO A 70 1.91 3.09 -9.93
N PRO A 71 1.49 2.31 -8.94
CA PRO A 71 0.19 1.66 -8.98
C PRO A 71 -0.92 2.67 -8.68
N ARG A 72 -2.15 2.31 -9.08
CA ARG A 72 -3.33 3.12 -8.74
C ARG A 72 -3.85 2.80 -7.36
N VAL A 73 -3.50 1.64 -6.81
CA VAL A 73 -3.99 1.18 -5.51
C VAL A 73 -2.93 0.35 -4.81
N ILE A 74 -2.84 0.50 -3.49
CA ILE A 74 -2.00 -0.33 -2.63
C ILE A 74 -2.87 -0.82 -1.47
N GLY A 75 -2.88 -2.13 -1.25
CA GLY A 75 -3.56 -2.75 -0.12
C GLY A 75 -2.55 -3.27 0.91
N VAL A 76 -2.91 -3.20 2.17
CA VAL A 76 -2.09 -3.71 3.30
C VAL A 76 -2.83 -4.79 4.06
#